data_25e01f4a02d4ce64b310e1046e02fd5e
#
_entry.id   25e01f4a02d4ce64b310e1046e02fd5e
#
_cell.length_a   1.000
_cell.length_b   1.000
_cell.length_c   1.000
_cell.angle_alpha   90.00
_cell.angle_beta   90.00
_cell.angle_gamma   90.00
#
_symmetry.space_group_name_H-M   'P 1'
#
loop_
_entity.id
_entity.type
_entity.pdbx_description
1 polymer ?
#
loop_
_entity_poly.entity_id
_entity_poly.type
_entity_poly.pdbx_seq_one_letter_code
_entity_poly.pdbx_strand_id
1 'polypeptide(L)'
;GIGRFVYLSTVKVMGDRSPAPFRETDTPRPEDDYGKSKLAGERALAEAAADTGLEPIILRPPLVYGPGAKGNFLALMKFCQAALPLPFSAVDNRRSIIYLGNLVDAIGRCLTADGAAGETYFVRDDEDVSTPGLIRNVAETLGRPARLFPAPRAFLRLAGAITGKTQAISTLLNDLQVDDEKIRRQLGWTPSLNMLQGLKETAAWFSAA
;
A
#
# COMPACT_ATOMS: atom_id res chain seq x y z
N GLY A 1 23.11 23.22 2.16
CA GLY A 1 22.35 22.27 2.99
C GLY A 1 21.19 21.69 2.21
N ILE A 2 20.59 20.60 2.69
CA ILE A 2 19.34 20.04 2.14
C ILE A 2 18.19 20.85 2.75
N GLY A 3 17.36 21.48 1.90
CA GLY A 3 16.22 22.27 2.36
C GLY A 3 15.00 21.41 2.67
N ARG A 4 14.71 20.38 1.84
CA ARG A 4 13.51 19.55 1.95
C ARG A 4 13.85 18.06 1.93
N PHE A 5 13.16 17.27 2.77
CA PHE A 5 13.39 15.83 2.90
C PHE A 5 12.06 15.06 2.94
N VAL A 6 11.86 14.16 1.98
CA VAL A 6 10.67 13.28 1.94
C VAL A 6 11.02 11.93 2.55
N TYR A 7 10.39 11.61 3.68
CA TYR A 7 10.50 10.31 4.35
C TYR A 7 9.40 9.37 3.89
N LEU A 8 9.81 8.29 3.24
CA LEU A 8 8.88 7.23 2.85
C LEU A 8 8.60 6.32 4.04
N SER A 9 7.49 6.58 4.73
CA SER A 9 6.96 5.77 5.82
C SER A 9 6.03 4.65 5.28
N THR A 10 4.95 4.33 5.98
CA THR A 10 3.98 3.30 5.61
C THR A 10 2.66 3.48 6.34
N VAL A 11 1.55 3.03 5.77
CA VAL A 11 0.26 2.94 6.47
C VAL A 11 0.33 2.02 7.71
N LYS A 12 1.29 1.10 7.77
CA LYS A 12 1.50 0.19 8.91
C LYS A 12 1.79 0.91 10.24
N VAL A 13 2.18 2.18 10.22
CA VAL A 13 2.28 3.00 11.44
C VAL A 13 0.92 3.22 12.10
N MET A 14 -0.19 3.09 11.34
CA MET A 14 -1.56 3.22 11.85
C MET A 14 -2.13 1.91 12.38
N GLY A 15 -1.65 0.76 11.92
CA GLY A 15 -2.11 -0.58 12.24
C GLY A 15 -2.27 -1.46 11.01
N ASP A 16 -2.79 -2.69 11.22
CA ASP A 16 -2.93 -3.71 10.18
C ASP A 16 -4.35 -3.80 9.59
N ARG A 17 -5.29 -3.03 10.15
CA ARG A 17 -6.70 -2.97 9.74
C ARG A 17 -7.29 -1.60 10.02
N SER A 18 -8.21 -1.17 9.17
CA SER A 18 -8.93 0.08 9.36
C SER A 18 -10.45 -0.16 9.39
N PRO A 19 -11.16 0.22 10.46
CA PRO A 19 -12.62 0.19 10.49
C PRO A 19 -13.26 1.26 9.60
N ALA A 20 -12.49 2.30 9.28
CA ALA A 20 -12.77 3.38 8.34
C ALA A 20 -11.44 3.80 7.70
N PRO A 21 -11.43 4.53 6.57
CA PRO A 21 -10.19 5.05 5.99
C PRO A 21 -9.38 5.86 7.01
N PHE A 22 -8.11 5.52 7.20
CA PHE A 22 -7.20 6.26 8.07
C PHE A 22 -6.97 7.67 7.53
N ARG A 23 -6.93 8.63 8.45
CA ARG A 23 -6.60 10.03 8.21
C ARG A 23 -5.31 10.42 8.94
N GLU A 24 -4.66 11.48 8.47
CA GLU A 24 -3.44 11.97 9.09
C GLU A 24 -3.64 12.45 10.55
N THR A 25 -4.89 12.79 10.91
CA THR A 25 -5.29 13.17 12.27
C THR A 25 -5.46 11.99 13.22
N ASP A 26 -5.50 10.76 12.71
CA ASP A 26 -5.66 9.57 13.55
C ASP A 26 -4.37 9.25 14.29
N THR A 27 -4.51 8.70 15.49
CA THR A 27 -3.36 8.34 16.34
C THR A 27 -2.67 7.07 15.80
N PRO A 28 -1.37 7.10 15.46
CA PRO A 28 -0.61 5.92 15.07
C PRO A 28 -0.61 4.82 16.14
N ARG A 29 -0.85 3.57 15.70
CA ARG A 29 -0.88 2.37 16.55
C ARG A 29 -0.26 1.17 15.83
N PRO A 30 1.06 1.17 15.55
CA PRO A 30 1.70 0.09 14.82
C PRO A 30 1.64 -1.23 15.58
N GLU A 31 1.24 -2.29 14.87
CA GLU A 31 1.07 -3.63 15.45
C GLU A 31 2.32 -4.51 15.26
N ASP A 32 3.13 -4.25 14.22
CA ASP A 32 4.36 -5.01 13.91
C ASP A 32 5.63 -4.17 14.09
N ASP A 33 6.79 -4.83 14.13
CA ASP A 33 8.08 -4.18 14.34
C ASP A 33 8.49 -3.28 13.16
N TYR A 34 8.01 -3.59 11.95
CA TYR A 34 8.21 -2.73 10.79
C TYR A 34 7.50 -1.39 10.96
N GLY A 35 6.21 -1.41 11.32
CA GLY A 35 5.44 -0.21 11.60
C GLY A 35 6.02 0.61 12.76
N LYS A 36 6.44 -0.06 13.85
CA LYS A 36 7.11 0.59 14.99
C LYS A 36 8.40 1.28 14.57
N SER A 37 9.24 0.60 13.79
CA SER A 37 10.50 1.16 13.27
C SER A 37 10.25 2.38 12.38
N LYS A 38 9.24 2.31 11.48
CA LYS A 38 8.88 3.44 10.63
C LYS A 38 8.37 4.63 11.43
N LEU A 39 7.51 4.40 12.44
CA LEU A 39 7.04 5.46 13.32
C LEU A 39 8.18 6.09 14.15
N ALA A 40 9.13 5.29 14.62
CA ALA A 40 10.32 5.81 15.28
C ALA A 40 11.14 6.71 14.34
N GLY A 41 11.27 6.32 13.07
CA GLY A 41 11.93 7.13 12.04
C GLY A 41 11.20 8.46 11.76
N GLU A 42 9.86 8.47 11.74
CA GLU A 42 9.07 9.71 11.61
C GLU A 42 9.36 10.68 12.75
N ARG A 43 9.43 10.18 14.01
CA ARG A 43 9.71 10.98 15.20
C ARG A 43 11.14 11.51 15.20
N ALA A 44 12.12 10.65 14.90
CA ALA A 44 13.52 11.05 14.81
C ALA A 44 13.76 12.13 13.75
N LEU A 45 13.04 12.03 12.62
CA LEU A 45 13.11 13.07 11.58
C LEU A 45 12.51 14.39 12.07
N ALA A 46 11.37 14.36 12.75
CA ALA A 46 10.76 15.57 13.31
C ALA A 46 11.68 16.24 14.36
N GLU A 47 12.29 15.45 15.24
CA GLU A 47 13.29 15.93 16.22
C GLU A 47 14.51 16.55 15.53
N ALA A 48 15.07 15.88 14.54
CA ALA A 48 16.23 16.38 13.80
C ALA A 48 15.94 17.65 13.00
N ALA A 49 14.69 17.86 12.58
CA ALA A 49 14.27 19.03 11.84
C ALA A 49 13.98 20.25 12.73
N ALA A 50 13.68 20.06 14.02
CA ALA A 50 13.18 21.12 14.91
C ALA A 50 14.11 22.33 15.03
N ASP A 51 15.44 22.10 15.06
CA ASP A 51 16.46 23.16 15.21
C ASP A 51 17.28 23.39 13.93
N THR A 52 16.76 22.92 12.78
CA THR A 52 17.40 23.06 11.48
C THR A 52 16.46 23.71 10.49
N GLY A 53 16.94 24.25 9.41
CA GLY A 53 16.07 24.73 8.32
C GLY A 53 15.52 23.61 7.43
N LEU A 54 15.52 22.36 7.91
CA LEU A 54 15.02 21.20 7.16
C LEU A 54 13.48 21.19 7.15
N GLU A 55 12.89 21.02 5.99
CA GLU A 55 11.46 20.82 5.77
C GLU A 55 11.15 19.31 5.63
N PRO A 56 10.80 18.60 6.72
CA PRO A 56 10.46 17.19 6.63
C PRO A 56 9.08 17.00 6.03
N ILE A 57 8.90 15.99 5.19
CA ILE A 57 7.61 15.56 4.67
C ILE A 57 7.50 14.05 4.85
N ILE A 58 6.38 13.58 5.35
CA ILE A 58 6.16 12.16 5.58
C ILE A 58 5.11 11.65 4.59
N LEU A 59 5.45 10.61 3.81
CA LEU A 59 4.49 9.88 3.00
C LEU A 59 4.22 8.50 3.62
N ARG A 60 2.95 8.18 3.81
CA ARG A 60 2.47 6.90 4.36
C ARG A 60 1.73 6.10 3.28
N PRO A 61 2.44 5.44 2.35
CA PRO A 61 1.80 4.62 1.33
C PRO A 61 1.20 3.35 1.93
N PRO A 62 0.12 2.82 1.33
CA PRO A 62 -0.37 1.46 1.56
C PRO A 62 0.50 0.43 0.84
N LEU A 63 -0.07 -0.71 0.42
CA LEU A 63 0.63 -1.68 -0.41
C LEU A 63 1.07 -1.03 -1.73
N VAL A 64 2.38 -0.97 -1.96
CA VAL A 64 2.95 -0.51 -3.23
C VAL A 64 3.09 -1.70 -4.18
N TYR A 65 2.62 -1.53 -5.42
CA TYR A 65 2.79 -2.50 -6.49
C TYR A 65 3.41 -1.83 -7.72
N GLY A 66 4.06 -2.61 -8.57
CA GLY A 66 4.74 -2.06 -9.75
C GLY A 66 5.92 -2.93 -10.18
N PRO A 67 6.66 -2.54 -11.22
CA PRO A 67 7.92 -3.16 -11.60
C PRO A 67 8.89 -3.23 -10.43
N GLY A 68 9.57 -4.37 -10.25
CA GLY A 68 10.44 -4.61 -9.10
C GLY A 68 9.74 -5.01 -7.81
N ALA A 69 8.42 -5.26 -7.82
CA ALA A 69 7.66 -5.70 -6.66
C ALA A 69 8.27 -6.93 -5.99
N LYS A 70 8.26 -6.96 -4.66
CA LYS A 70 8.81 -8.05 -3.83
C LYS A 70 7.73 -8.59 -2.88
N GLY A 71 8.10 -9.59 -2.08
CA GLY A 71 7.28 -10.10 -0.99
C GLY A 71 5.91 -10.62 -1.45
N ASN A 72 4.86 -10.21 -0.75
CA ASN A 72 3.51 -10.73 -0.94
C ASN A 72 2.90 -10.43 -2.31
N PHE A 73 3.20 -9.27 -2.92
CA PHE A 73 2.68 -8.94 -4.23
C PHE A 73 3.32 -9.80 -5.33
N LEU A 74 4.64 -9.99 -5.27
CA LEU A 74 5.34 -10.92 -6.18
C LEU A 74 4.82 -12.36 -6.03
N ALA A 75 4.56 -12.82 -4.81
CA ALA A 75 3.97 -14.13 -4.57
C ALA A 75 2.57 -14.23 -5.20
N LEU A 76 1.74 -13.20 -5.08
CA LEU A 76 0.43 -13.14 -5.72
C LEU A 76 0.54 -13.28 -7.24
N MET A 77 1.46 -12.54 -7.88
CA MET A 77 1.69 -12.63 -9.33
C MET A 77 2.10 -14.05 -9.76
N LYS A 78 2.99 -14.71 -9.00
CA LYS A 78 3.39 -16.11 -9.25
C LYS A 78 2.21 -17.07 -9.13
N PHE A 79 1.33 -16.91 -8.14
CA PHE A 79 0.13 -17.74 -7.99
C PHE A 79 -0.85 -17.53 -9.14
N CYS A 80 -1.05 -16.30 -9.57
CA CYS A 80 -1.91 -15.98 -10.72
C CYS A 80 -1.31 -16.52 -12.02
N GLN A 81 0.00 -16.37 -12.26
CA GLN A 81 0.69 -16.91 -13.43
C GLN A 81 0.57 -18.43 -13.53
N ALA A 82 0.67 -19.13 -12.39
CA ALA A 82 0.49 -20.58 -12.32
C ALA A 82 -1.00 -21.01 -12.35
N ALA A 83 -1.94 -20.08 -12.43
CA ALA A 83 -3.38 -20.30 -12.39
C ALA A 83 -3.80 -21.23 -11.23
N LEU A 84 -3.17 -21.10 -10.07
CA LEU A 84 -3.50 -21.91 -8.89
C LEU A 84 -4.86 -21.52 -8.32
N PRO A 85 -5.66 -22.48 -7.85
CA PRO A 85 -6.92 -22.19 -7.18
C PRO A 85 -6.66 -21.49 -5.82
N LEU A 86 -7.31 -20.34 -5.60
CA LEU A 86 -7.14 -19.53 -4.40
C LEU A 86 -8.46 -19.40 -3.63
N PRO A 87 -8.47 -19.63 -2.30
CA PRO A 87 -9.69 -19.75 -1.48
C PRO A 87 -10.21 -18.38 -1.01
N PHE A 88 -10.26 -17.38 -1.89
CA PHE A 88 -10.58 -16.00 -1.49
C PHE A 88 -11.85 -15.42 -2.13
N SER A 89 -12.67 -16.20 -2.86
CA SER A 89 -13.84 -15.62 -3.55
C SER A 89 -14.90 -15.04 -2.60
N ALA A 90 -14.99 -15.53 -1.37
CA ALA A 90 -15.92 -15.05 -0.34
C ALA A 90 -15.35 -13.92 0.55
N VAL A 91 -14.16 -13.42 0.24
CA VAL A 91 -13.57 -12.28 0.97
C VAL A 91 -14.16 -10.99 0.43
N ASP A 92 -14.81 -10.24 1.32
CA ASP A 92 -15.36 -8.92 1.05
C ASP A 92 -14.61 -7.91 1.93
N ASN A 93 -13.46 -7.48 1.46
CA ASN A 93 -12.62 -6.48 2.12
C ASN A 93 -12.31 -5.33 1.15
N ARG A 94 -11.85 -4.20 1.71
CA ARG A 94 -11.43 -3.03 0.95
C ARG A 94 -10.02 -2.65 1.33
N ARG A 95 -9.18 -2.49 0.31
CA ARG A 95 -7.78 -2.16 0.50
C ARG A 95 -7.34 -1.06 -0.44
N SER A 96 -6.77 -0.02 0.14
CA SER A 96 -6.01 0.95 -0.64
C SER A 96 -4.69 0.33 -1.07
N ILE A 97 -4.31 0.59 -2.30
CA ILE A 97 -3.02 0.23 -2.89
C ILE A 97 -2.50 1.42 -3.70
N ILE A 98 -1.22 1.42 -4.04
CA ILE A 98 -0.64 2.47 -4.88
C ILE A 98 0.34 1.89 -5.90
N TYR A 99 0.21 2.30 -7.15
CA TYR A 99 1.19 2.00 -8.19
C TYR A 99 2.51 2.73 -7.92
N LEU A 100 3.63 2.05 -8.15
CA LEU A 100 4.97 2.62 -7.93
C LEU A 100 5.18 3.95 -8.67
N GLY A 101 4.71 4.06 -9.92
CA GLY A 101 4.80 5.30 -10.69
C GLY A 101 4.02 6.44 -10.05
N ASN A 102 2.81 6.19 -9.56
CA ASN A 102 2.00 7.17 -8.85
C ASN A 102 2.67 7.61 -7.53
N LEU A 103 3.30 6.66 -6.81
CA LEU A 103 4.07 6.99 -5.60
C LEU A 103 5.29 7.88 -5.92
N VAL A 104 6.02 7.58 -6.99
CA VAL A 104 7.17 8.40 -7.44
C VAL A 104 6.70 9.81 -7.81
N ASP A 105 5.58 9.93 -8.51
CA ASP A 105 4.98 11.22 -8.85
C ASP A 105 4.57 12.01 -7.60
N ALA A 106 3.93 11.35 -6.60
CA ALA A 106 3.60 11.96 -5.31
C ALA A 106 4.85 12.48 -4.58
N ILE A 107 5.95 11.72 -4.58
CA ILE A 107 7.24 12.17 -4.01
C ILE A 107 7.74 13.41 -4.73
N GLY A 108 7.73 13.41 -6.06
CA GLY A 108 8.12 14.57 -6.88
C GLY A 108 7.26 15.80 -6.56
N ARG A 109 5.95 15.60 -6.40
CA ARG A 109 5.04 16.68 -6.02
C ARG A 109 5.34 17.25 -4.63
N CYS A 110 5.60 16.38 -3.64
CA CYS A 110 6.02 16.81 -2.30
C CYS A 110 7.32 17.63 -2.30
N LEU A 111 8.27 17.28 -3.16
CA LEU A 111 9.54 18.01 -3.26
C LEU A 111 9.39 19.40 -3.87
N THR A 112 8.40 19.61 -4.74
CA THR A 112 8.27 20.86 -5.55
C THR A 112 7.13 21.77 -5.12
N ALA A 113 6.09 21.23 -4.48
CA ALA A 113 4.91 22.01 -4.11
C ALA A 113 5.15 22.90 -2.89
N ASP A 114 4.60 24.12 -2.95
CA ASP A 114 4.50 24.98 -1.78
C ASP A 114 3.50 24.39 -0.77
N GLY A 115 3.76 24.61 0.53
CA GLY A 115 2.88 24.13 1.60
C GLY A 115 3.01 22.65 1.96
N ALA A 116 3.97 21.90 1.38
CA ALA A 116 4.22 20.51 1.74
C ALA A 116 5.11 20.36 2.99
N ALA A 117 5.84 21.40 3.37
CA ALA A 117 6.79 21.40 4.48
C ALA A 117 6.14 21.06 5.83
N GLY A 118 6.72 20.14 6.58
CA GLY A 118 6.24 19.74 7.90
C GLY A 118 5.02 18.81 7.89
N GLU A 119 4.54 18.43 6.70
CA GLU A 119 3.28 17.71 6.55
C GLU A 119 3.44 16.20 6.43
N THR A 120 2.39 15.49 6.85
CA THR A 120 2.23 14.04 6.62
C THR A 120 1.10 13.83 5.64
N TYR A 121 1.26 12.91 4.69
CA TYR A 121 0.25 12.56 3.72
C TYR A 121 0.07 11.06 3.56
N PHE A 122 -1.18 10.63 3.42
CA PHE A 122 -1.51 9.36 2.80
C PHE A 122 -1.59 9.52 1.28
N VAL A 123 -1.24 8.43 0.58
CA VAL A 123 -1.30 8.36 -0.89
C VAL A 123 -1.88 7.02 -1.32
N ARG A 124 -2.70 6.98 -2.34
CA ARG A 124 -3.26 5.76 -2.92
C ARG A 124 -3.65 5.96 -4.38
N ASP A 125 -3.93 4.88 -5.09
CA ASP A 125 -4.62 4.93 -6.37
C ASP A 125 -6.09 5.35 -6.16
N ASP A 126 -6.80 5.71 -7.23
CA ASP A 126 -8.17 6.25 -7.12
C ASP A 126 -9.17 5.28 -6.49
N GLU A 127 -8.97 3.98 -6.66
CA GLU A 127 -9.92 2.96 -6.25
C GLU A 127 -9.33 2.01 -5.20
N ASP A 128 -10.14 1.72 -4.17
CA ASP A 128 -9.86 0.61 -3.28
C ASP A 128 -10.27 -0.71 -3.92
N VAL A 129 -9.55 -1.77 -3.62
CA VAL A 129 -9.78 -3.08 -4.22
C VAL A 129 -9.97 -4.15 -3.16
N SER A 130 -10.89 -5.09 -3.41
CA SER A 130 -10.99 -6.30 -2.59
C SER A 130 -9.90 -7.31 -2.96
N THR A 131 -9.54 -8.19 -2.03
CA THR A 131 -8.60 -9.28 -2.32
C THR A 131 -9.00 -10.11 -3.54
N PRO A 132 -10.25 -10.59 -3.70
CA PRO A 132 -10.64 -11.29 -4.92
C PRO A 132 -10.63 -10.38 -6.16
N GLY A 133 -10.93 -9.09 -6.02
CA GLY A 133 -10.83 -8.11 -7.10
C GLY A 133 -9.39 -7.95 -7.59
N LEU A 134 -8.45 -7.77 -6.67
CA LEU A 134 -7.03 -7.67 -7.00
C LEU A 134 -6.52 -8.94 -7.69
N ILE A 135 -6.90 -10.14 -7.20
CA ILE A 135 -6.52 -11.42 -7.82
C ILE A 135 -7.05 -11.50 -9.27
N ARG A 136 -8.31 -11.10 -9.50
CA ARG A 136 -8.89 -11.09 -10.86
C ARG A 136 -8.15 -10.13 -11.79
N ASN A 137 -7.91 -8.91 -11.34
CA ASN A 137 -7.20 -7.90 -12.12
C ASN A 137 -5.77 -8.33 -12.47
N VAL A 138 -5.03 -8.90 -11.50
CA VAL A 138 -3.68 -9.44 -11.74
C VAL A 138 -3.72 -10.61 -12.71
N ALA A 139 -4.63 -11.56 -12.54
CA ALA A 139 -4.75 -12.72 -13.43
C ALA A 139 -5.09 -12.29 -14.87
N GLU A 140 -6.03 -11.35 -15.02
CA GLU A 140 -6.43 -10.77 -16.33
C GLU A 140 -5.23 -10.13 -17.04
N THR A 141 -4.44 -9.29 -16.35
CA THR A 141 -3.26 -8.64 -16.94
C THR A 141 -2.16 -9.63 -17.33
N LEU A 142 -2.11 -10.80 -16.68
CA LEU A 142 -1.20 -11.90 -17.03
C LEU A 142 -1.77 -12.84 -18.12
N GLY A 143 -2.99 -12.58 -18.64
CA GLY A 143 -3.66 -13.46 -19.58
C GLY A 143 -3.99 -14.83 -19.00
N ARG A 144 -4.27 -14.92 -17.69
CA ARG A 144 -4.55 -16.16 -16.97
C ARG A 144 -5.95 -16.15 -16.35
N PRO A 145 -6.64 -17.31 -16.25
CA PRO A 145 -7.92 -17.38 -15.55
C PRO A 145 -7.70 -17.22 -14.03
N ALA A 146 -8.50 -16.35 -13.40
CA ALA A 146 -8.57 -16.24 -11.95
C ALA A 146 -9.39 -17.42 -11.38
N ARG A 147 -8.73 -18.42 -10.80
CA ARG A 147 -9.38 -19.59 -10.20
C ARG A 147 -9.67 -19.33 -8.73
N LEU A 148 -10.79 -18.69 -8.43
CA LEU A 148 -11.23 -18.37 -7.08
C LEU A 148 -12.34 -19.29 -6.63
N PHE A 149 -12.25 -19.79 -5.39
CA PHE A 149 -13.32 -20.55 -4.75
C PHE A 149 -13.59 -20.03 -3.34
N PRO A 150 -14.81 -20.24 -2.79
CA PRO A 150 -15.14 -19.75 -1.45
C PRO A 150 -14.53 -20.61 -0.38
N ALA A 151 -14.01 -19.98 0.68
CA ALA A 151 -13.63 -20.65 1.92
C ALA A 151 -14.04 -19.78 3.12
N PRO A 152 -14.49 -20.39 4.23
CA PRO A 152 -14.81 -19.67 5.44
C PRO A 152 -13.58 -18.91 5.99
N ARG A 153 -13.78 -17.68 6.45
CA ARG A 153 -12.68 -16.86 7.02
C ARG A 153 -11.97 -17.55 8.20
N ALA A 154 -12.73 -18.32 9.02
CA ALA A 154 -12.16 -19.09 10.14
C ALA A 154 -11.17 -20.17 9.64
N PHE A 155 -11.49 -20.88 8.55
CA PHE A 155 -10.60 -21.85 7.93
C PHE A 155 -9.31 -21.18 7.40
N LEU A 156 -9.43 -20.04 6.74
CA LEU A 156 -8.26 -19.30 6.23
C LEU A 156 -7.34 -18.86 7.36
N ARG A 157 -7.91 -18.36 8.47
CA ARG A 157 -7.13 -17.98 9.66
C ARG A 157 -6.42 -19.18 10.29
N LEU A 158 -7.11 -20.32 10.42
CA LEU A 158 -6.53 -21.55 10.93
C LEU A 158 -5.37 -22.06 10.04
N ALA A 159 -5.57 -22.09 8.73
CA ALA A 159 -4.52 -22.43 7.76
C ALA A 159 -3.31 -21.49 7.87
N GLY A 160 -3.54 -20.19 8.05
CA GLY A 160 -2.49 -19.22 8.31
C GLY A 160 -1.70 -19.51 9.59
N ALA A 161 -2.39 -19.89 10.68
CA ALA A 161 -1.76 -20.23 11.95
C ALA A 161 -0.90 -21.49 11.83
N ILE A 162 -1.42 -22.55 11.20
CA ILE A 162 -0.71 -23.83 11.02
C ILE A 162 0.53 -23.65 10.11
N THR A 163 0.45 -22.81 9.08
CA THR A 163 1.54 -22.59 8.11
C THR A 163 2.51 -21.50 8.53
N GLY A 164 2.33 -20.86 9.70
CA GLY A 164 3.14 -19.70 10.14
C GLY A 164 2.93 -18.44 9.32
N LYS A 165 1.86 -18.38 8.51
CA LYS A 165 1.54 -17.25 7.60
C LYS A 165 0.38 -16.39 8.10
N THR A 166 0.17 -16.33 9.40
CA THR A 166 -0.95 -15.60 10.03
C THR A 166 -1.02 -14.15 9.56
N GLN A 167 0.12 -13.44 9.53
CA GLN A 167 0.18 -12.05 9.10
C GLN A 167 -0.21 -11.87 7.63
N ALA A 168 0.28 -12.74 6.74
CA ALA A 168 -0.05 -12.68 5.32
C ALA A 168 -1.55 -12.93 5.08
N ILE A 169 -2.12 -13.93 5.75
CA ILE A 169 -3.55 -14.23 5.67
C ILE A 169 -4.38 -13.08 6.27
N SER A 170 -3.99 -12.54 7.43
CA SER A 170 -4.66 -11.38 8.04
C SER A 170 -4.70 -10.20 7.07
N THR A 171 -3.59 -9.91 6.41
CA THR A 171 -3.49 -8.87 5.39
C THR A 171 -4.50 -9.07 4.23
N LEU A 172 -4.71 -10.32 3.80
CA LEU A 172 -5.64 -10.64 2.72
C LEU A 172 -7.12 -10.62 3.14
N LEU A 173 -7.41 -10.71 4.44
CA LEU A 173 -8.78 -10.79 4.97
C LEU A 173 -9.32 -9.47 5.51
N ASN A 174 -8.45 -8.55 5.91
CA ASN A 174 -8.85 -7.33 6.60
C ASN A 174 -8.93 -6.13 5.65
N ASP A 175 -9.76 -5.16 6.03
CA ASP A 175 -9.78 -3.84 5.42
C ASP A 175 -8.52 -3.07 5.83
N LEU A 176 -7.99 -2.30 4.89
CA LEU A 176 -6.93 -1.34 5.15
C LEU A 176 -7.05 -0.21 4.14
N GLN A 177 -7.73 0.84 4.53
CA GLN A 177 -8.04 1.99 3.67
C GLN A 177 -7.37 3.25 4.21
N VAL A 178 -7.00 4.15 3.32
CA VAL A 178 -6.48 5.48 3.64
C VAL A 178 -7.29 6.55 2.92
N ASP A 179 -7.43 7.71 3.55
CA ASP A 179 -8.01 8.91 2.98
C ASP A 179 -6.86 9.79 2.45
N ASP A 180 -6.83 10.03 1.15
CA ASP A 180 -5.79 10.84 0.48
C ASP A 180 -6.29 12.25 0.10
N GLU A 181 -7.42 12.68 0.67
CA GLU A 181 -8.01 13.99 0.39
C GLU A 181 -7.04 15.15 0.70
N LYS A 182 -6.24 15.01 1.75
CA LYS A 182 -5.30 16.03 2.18
C LYS A 182 -4.27 16.37 1.10
N ILE A 183 -3.58 15.38 0.54
CA ILE A 183 -2.58 15.61 -0.51
C ILE A 183 -3.23 16.14 -1.79
N ARG A 184 -4.42 15.63 -2.15
CA ARG A 184 -5.18 16.13 -3.30
C ARG A 184 -5.51 17.60 -3.16
N ARG A 185 -6.03 18.01 -2.02
CA ARG A 185 -6.45 19.39 -1.77
C ARG A 185 -5.27 20.34 -1.60
N GLN A 186 -4.25 19.97 -0.84
CA GLN A 186 -3.14 20.87 -0.53
C GLN A 186 -2.12 20.96 -1.67
N LEU A 187 -1.79 19.83 -2.29
CA LEU A 187 -0.75 19.79 -3.31
C LEU A 187 -1.29 19.66 -4.74
N GLY A 188 -2.61 19.48 -4.92
CA GLY A 188 -3.21 19.25 -6.24
C GLY A 188 -2.73 17.93 -6.88
N TRP A 189 -2.26 16.97 -6.07
CA TRP A 189 -1.81 15.68 -6.58
C TRP A 189 -2.97 14.73 -6.81
N THR A 190 -2.95 14.02 -7.93
CA THR A 190 -3.83 12.90 -8.22
C THR A 190 -3.03 11.81 -8.92
N PRO A 191 -3.33 10.51 -8.71
CA PRO A 191 -2.62 9.45 -9.41
C PRO A 191 -2.78 9.59 -10.92
N SER A 192 -1.67 9.51 -11.66
CA SER A 192 -1.62 9.67 -13.11
C SER A 192 -2.07 8.42 -13.87
N LEU A 193 -1.90 7.24 -13.27
CA LEU A 193 -2.33 5.95 -13.82
C LEU A 193 -3.37 5.30 -12.90
N ASN A 194 -4.41 4.74 -13.50
CA ASN A 194 -5.35 3.90 -12.76
C ASN A 194 -4.75 2.51 -12.46
N MET A 195 -5.41 1.76 -11.57
CA MET A 195 -4.95 0.44 -11.12
C MET A 195 -4.69 -0.51 -12.29
N LEU A 196 -5.57 -0.57 -13.27
CA LEU A 196 -5.42 -1.51 -14.39
C LEU A 196 -4.21 -1.17 -15.27
N GLN A 197 -3.94 0.11 -15.49
CA GLN A 197 -2.74 0.58 -16.21
C GLN A 197 -1.46 0.21 -15.43
N GLY A 198 -1.40 0.49 -14.13
CA GLY A 198 -0.26 0.11 -13.28
C GLY A 198 -0.05 -1.41 -13.21
N LEU A 199 -1.12 -2.20 -13.20
CA LEU A 199 -1.04 -3.67 -13.24
C LEU A 199 -0.51 -4.17 -14.59
N LYS A 200 -0.87 -3.55 -15.72
CA LYS A 200 -0.31 -3.89 -17.05
C LYS A 200 1.19 -3.67 -17.11
N GLU A 201 1.68 -2.52 -16.62
CA GLU A 201 3.11 -2.23 -16.52
C GLU A 201 3.84 -3.26 -15.63
N THR A 202 3.20 -3.63 -14.51
CA THR A 202 3.74 -4.63 -13.59
C THR A 202 3.79 -6.02 -14.22
N ALA A 203 2.75 -6.41 -14.96
CA ALA A 203 2.69 -7.69 -15.66
C ALA A 203 3.71 -7.77 -16.81
N ALA A 204 3.92 -6.68 -17.55
CA ALA A 204 4.95 -6.59 -18.58
C ALA A 204 6.35 -6.80 -18.00
N TRP A 205 6.67 -6.11 -16.89
CA TRP A 205 7.93 -6.33 -16.18
C TRP A 205 8.08 -7.78 -15.69
N PHE A 206 7.04 -8.33 -15.06
CA PHE A 206 7.06 -9.69 -14.50
C PHE A 206 7.27 -10.76 -15.56
N SER A 207 6.73 -10.56 -16.76
CA SER A 207 6.86 -11.50 -17.88
C SER A 207 8.22 -11.43 -18.58
N ALA A 208 8.96 -10.32 -18.39
CA ALA A 208 10.30 -10.11 -18.94
C ALA A 208 11.43 -10.54 -17.99
N ALA A 209 11.11 -10.80 -16.71
CA ALA A 209 12.07 -11.15 -15.66
C ALA A 209 12.17 -12.68 -15.49
#